data_a9c0533f9b44a164a09f82fdc9ab7de0
#
_entry.id   a9c0533f9b44a164a09f82fdc9ab7de0
#
_cell.length_a   1.000
_cell.length_b   1.000
_cell.length_c   1.000
_cell.angle_alpha   90.00
_cell.angle_beta   90.00
_cell.angle_gamma   90.00
#
_symmetry.space_group_name_H-M   'P 1'
#
loop_
_entity.id
_entity.type
_entity.pdbx_description
1 polymer ?
#
loop_
_entity_poly.entity_id
_entity_poly.type
_entity_poly.pdbx_seq_one_letter_code
_entity_poly.pdbx_strand_id
1 'polypeptide(L)'
;MILGPLAAGAAAAWAAYTWGAHLVAPGCVRRGPATRRRIALTFDDGPDPVWTSRTLDLLDARGVRASFFLVGERAERALETVRRIATANHEIASHGWSHRSLWLCGPRRTDAEIGRAHHLLSEAAGRPLRHFRPPWGMVNAAMFGALRRHGERCVLWSIQPEGLRATMATQQADDVLRRAHPGAIVDLHDAEGVGGAPERLLAALPLMIDGLRSAGYDLVTVSELLDEA
;
A
#
# COMPACT_ATOMS: atom_id res chain seq x y z
N MET A 1 38.22 -8.54 25.26
CA MET A 1 37.35 -7.33 25.27
C MET A 1 37.28 -6.61 23.90
N ILE A 2 37.22 -7.31 22.76
CA ILE A 2 37.17 -6.69 21.40
C ILE A 2 35.76 -6.79 20.77
N LEU A 3 34.82 -7.52 21.39
CA LEU A 3 33.47 -7.73 20.84
C LEU A 3 32.57 -6.48 20.93
N GLY A 4 32.80 -5.56 21.87
CA GLY A 4 32.01 -4.36 22.06
C GLY A 4 32.03 -3.37 20.87
N PRO A 5 33.21 -2.97 20.36
CA PRO A 5 33.29 -2.02 19.26
C PRO A 5 32.79 -2.62 17.93
N LEU A 6 32.98 -3.91 17.69
CA LEU A 6 32.44 -4.59 16.49
C LEU A 6 30.91 -4.68 16.52
N ALA A 7 30.32 -4.99 17.67
CA ALA A 7 28.88 -5.02 17.84
C ALA A 7 28.26 -3.61 17.68
N ALA A 8 28.90 -2.58 18.23
CA ALA A 8 28.47 -1.20 18.08
C ALA A 8 28.54 -0.74 16.61
N GLY A 9 29.61 -1.10 15.89
CA GLY A 9 29.75 -0.82 14.47
C GLY A 9 28.67 -1.51 13.63
N ALA A 10 28.37 -2.77 13.91
CA ALA A 10 27.29 -3.51 13.22
C ALA A 10 25.92 -2.89 13.49
N ALA A 11 25.63 -2.50 14.73
CA ALA A 11 24.38 -1.83 15.09
C ALA A 11 24.24 -0.47 14.38
N ALA A 12 25.29 0.33 14.31
CA ALA A 12 25.30 1.61 13.61
C ALA A 12 25.09 1.42 12.09
N ALA A 13 25.74 0.42 11.49
CA ALA A 13 25.54 0.08 10.08
C ALA A 13 24.10 -0.37 9.80
N TRP A 14 23.52 -1.17 10.67
CA TRP A 14 22.11 -1.58 10.54
C TRP A 14 21.15 -0.42 10.72
N ALA A 15 21.40 0.49 11.67
CA ALA A 15 20.61 1.69 11.84
C ALA A 15 20.68 2.60 10.60
N ALA A 16 21.85 2.79 10.01
CA ALA A 16 21.99 3.54 8.76
C ALA A 16 21.24 2.87 7.57
N TYR A 17 21.33 1.54 7.49
CA TYR A 17 20.65 0.73 6.46
C TYR A 17 19.13 0.84 6.55
N THR A 18 18.54 0.95 7.72
CA THR A 18 17.10 0.99 7.99
C THR A 18 16.62 2.42 8.25
N TRP A 19 16.93 2.99 9.40
CA TRP A 19 16.51 4.34 9.80
C TRP A 19 17.05 5.43 8.87
N GLY A 20 18.32 5.35 8.50
CA GLY A 20 18.90 6.30 7.54
C GLY A 20 18.17 6.28 6.21
N ALA A 21 17.91 5.08 5.67
CA ALA A 21 17.14 4.92 4.44
C ALA A 21 15.70 5.42 4.60
N HIS A 22 15.06 5.19 5.75
CA HIS A 22 13.69 5.65 6.02
C HIS A 22 13.57 7.17 6.16
N LEU A 23 14.52 7.82 6.84
CA LEU A 23 14.54 9.28 7.02
C LEU A 23 14.72 10.02 5.69
N VAL A 24 15.61 9.53 4.83
CA VAL A 24 15.86 10.12 3.52
C VAL A 24 14.80 9.70 2.51
N ALA A 25 14.37 8.42 2.53
CA ALA A 25 13.39 7.76 1.66
C ALA A 25 13.32 8.36 0.23
N PRO A 26 14.46 8.47 -0.49
CA PRO A 26 14.52 9.18 -1.76
C PRO A 26 13.63 8.46 -2.79
N GLY A 27 12.71 9.20 -3.39
CA GLY A 27 11.82 8.64 -4.43
C GLY A 27 10.63 7.84 -3.93
N CYS A 28 10.35 7.80 -2.60
CA CYS A 28 9.08 7.29 -2.09
C CYS A 28 7.99 8.36 -2.27
N VAL A 29 6.97 8.01 -3.04
CA VAL A 29 5.83 8.88 -3.30
C VAL A 29 4.86 8.82 -2.11
N ARG A 30 4.51 9.97 -1.55
CA ARG A 30 3.51 10.08 -0.46
C ARG A 30 2.22 10.75 -0.91
N ARG A 31 2.27 11.47 -2.01
CA ARG A 31 1.14 12.17 -2.63
C ARG A 31 1.40 12.39 -4.11
N GLY A 32 0.35 12.50 -4.90
CA GLY A 32 0.42 12.91 -6.28
C GLY A 32 0.46 14.45 -6.46
N PRO A 33 0.45 14.92 -7.72
CA PRO A 33 0.34 16.33 -8.04
C PRO A 33 -0.93 16.95 -7.47
N ALA A 34 -0.82 18.21 -7.03
CA ALA A 34 -1.97 18.97 -6.52
C ALA A 34 -2.72 19.77 -7.62
N THR A 35 -2.37 19.53 -8.89
CA THR A 35 -2.91 20.26 -10.06
C THR A 35 -4.37 19.96 -10.34
N ARG A 36 -4.85 18.78 -9.95
CA ARG A 36 -6.25 18.35 -10.07
C ARG A 36 -6.78 17.85 -8.73
N ARG A 37 -8.09 17.95 -8.53
CA ARG A 37 -8.77 17.46 -7.33
C ARG A 37 -8.97 15.94 -7.42
N ARG A 38 -7.87 15.19 -7.40
CA ARG A 38 -7.85 13.73 -7.45
C ARG A 38 -7.32 13.14 -6.17
N ILE A 39 -7.86 12.00 -5.77
CA ILE A 39 -7.46 11.21 -4.60
C ILE A 39 -7.39 9.73 -5.01
N ALA A 40 -6.36 9.02 -4.55
CA ALA A 40 -6.29 7.57 -4.67
C ALA A 40 -6.69 6.91 -3.35
N LEU A 41 -7.74 6.07 -3.40
CA LEU A 41 -8.02 5.12 -2.33
C LEU A 41 -7.15 3.89 -2.56
N THR A 42 -6.42 3.47 -1.54
CA THR A 42 -5.53 2.32 -1.62
C THR A 42 -5.82 1.33 -0.50
N PHE A 43 -5.74 0.04 -0.81
CA PHE A 43 -6.05 -1.05 0.09
C PHE A 43 -4.83 -1.95 0.25
N ASP A 44 -4.39 -2.15 1.50
CA ASP A 44 -3.24 -2.96 1.87
C ASP A 44 -3.67 -4.30 2.47
N ASP A 45 -2.70 -5.20 2.61
CA ASP A 45 -2.79 -6.51 3.25
C ASP A 45 -3.58 -7.58 2.49
N GLY A 46 -4.43 -7.24 1.53
CA GLY A 46 -5.16 -8.21 0.71
C GLY A 46 -4.26 -9.14 -0.13
N PRO A 47 -4.84 -10.09 -0.89
CA PRO A 47 -6.26 -10.31 -0.98
C PRO A 47 -6.78 -11.21 0.15
N ASP A 48 -7.98 -10.91 0.60
CA ASP A 48 -8.80 -11.82 1.38
C ASP A 48 -10.03 -12.24 0.56
N PRO A 49 -10.35 -13.54 0.43
CA PRO A 49 -11.45 -13.99 -0.43
C PRO A 49 -12.81 -13.41 -0.05
N VAL A 50 -13.02 -13.10 1.23
CA VAL A 50 -14.29 -12.55 1.74
C VAL A 50 -14.26 -11.02 1.75
N TRP A 51 -13.27 -10.45 2.43
CA TRP A 51 -13.24 -9.01 2.70
C TRP A 51 -12.88 -8.19 1.47
N THR A 52 -11.85 -8.59 0.73
CA THR A 52 -11.50 -7.94 -0.55
C THR A 52 -12.67 -8.05 -1.54
N SER A 53 -13.36 -9.21 -1.59
CA SER A 53 -14.52 -9.37 -2.47
C SER A 53 -15.65 -8.41 -2.14
N ARG A 54 -15.97 -8.20 -0.85
CA ARG A 54 -16.98 -7.24 -0.41
C ARG A 54 -16.55 -5.79 -0.68
N THR A 55 -15.25 -5.48 -0.55
CA THR A 55 -14.70 -4.17 -0.88
C THR A 55 -14.88 -3.90 -2.38
N LEU A 56 -14.60 -4.88 -3.24
CA LEU A 56 -14.83 -4.78 -4.68
C LEU A 56 -16.30 -4.53 -5.02
N ASP A 57 -17.24 -5.26 -4.36
CA ASP A 57 -18.68 -5.04 -4.57
C ASP A 57 -19.11 -3.60 -4.25
N LEU A 58 -18.56 -3.02 -3.16
CA LEU A 58 -18.84 -1.64 -2.78
C LEU A 58 -18.25 -0.61 -3.76
N LEU A 59 -17.05 -0.85 -4.27
CA LEU A 59 -16.39 0.00 -5.26
C LEU A 59 -17.13 -0.05 -6.59
N ASP A 60 -17.48 -1.26 -7.06
CA ASP A 60 -18.25 -1.48 -8.30
C ASP A 60 -19.62 -0.78 -8.25
N ALA A 61 -20.37 -0.95 -7.15
CA ALA A 61 -21.67 -0.31 -6.96
C ALA A 61 -21.60 1.22 -7.02
N ARG A 62 -20.41 1.81 -6.78
CA ARG A 62 -20.17 3.26 -6.84
C ARG A 62 -19.39 3.71 -8.06
N GLY A 63 -18.99 2.79 -8.95
CA GLY A 63 -18.15 3.12 -10.11
C GLY A 63 -16.83 3.78 -9.71
N VAL A 64 -16.15 3.25 -8.67
CA VAL A 64 -14.87 3.75 -8.17
C VAL A 64 -13.77 2.76 -8.48
N ARG A 65 -12.68 3.24 -9.08
CA ARG A 65 -11.45 2.46 -9.21
C ARG A 65 -10.48 2.82 -8.10
N ALA A 66 -9.68 1.83 -7.68
CA ALA A 66 -8.75 1.94 -6.56
C ALA A 66 -7.48 1.13 -6.83
N SER A 67 -6.48 1.24 -5.94
CA SER A 67 -5.24 0.46 -6.04
C SER A 67 -5.13 -0.48 -4.85
N PHE A 68 -4.82 -1.74 -5.12
CA PHE A 68 -4.68 -2.81 -4.13
C PHE A 68 -3.21 -3.21 -4.01
N PHE A 69 -2.60 -3.00 -2.85
CA PHE A 69 -1.26 -3.43 -2.52
C PHE A 69 -1.31 -4.81 -1.88
N LEU A 70 -1.09 -5.84 -2.69
CA LEU A 70 -1.35 -7.21 -2.33
C LEU A 70 -0.11 -7.91 -1.75
N VAL A 71 -0.33 -8.73 -0.73
CA VAL A 71 0.67 -9.61 -0.13
C VAL A 71 0.79 -10.89 -0.96
N GLY A 72 1.99 -11.22 -1.43
CA GLY A 72 2.23 -12.32 -2.35
C GLY A 72 1.75 -13.69 -1.84
N GLU A 73 2.03 -14.03 -0.57
CA GLU A 73 1.57 -15.30 0.03
C GLU A 73 0.04 -15.40 0.11
N ARG A 74 -0.65 -14.28 0.32
CA ARG A 74 -2.13 -14.23 0.32
C ARG A 74 -2.65 -14.35 -1.10
N ALA A 75 -2.02 -13.67 -2.05
CA ALA A 75 -2.36 -13.72 -3.47
C ALA A 75 -2.20 -15.13 -4.05
N GLU A 76 -1.14 -15.86 -3.68
CA GLU A 76 -0.90 -17.25 -4.10
C GLU A 76 -2.07 -18.19 -3.71
N ARG A 77 -2.71 -17.92 -2.57
CA ARG A 77 -3.86 -18.69 -2.06
C ARG A 77 -5.22 -18.21 -2.58
N ALA A 78 -5.27 -17.02 -3.19
CA ALA A 78 -6.52 -16.37 -3.61
C ALA A 78 -6.40 -15.75 -5.01
N LEU A 79 -5.81 -16.47 -5.97
CA LEU A 79 -5.58 -16.01 -7.34
C LEU A 79 -6.86 -15.57 -8.07
N GLU A 80 -8.00 -16.18 -7.73
CA GLU A 80 -9.29 -15.77 -8.30
C GLU A 80 -9.66 -14.35 -7.87
N THR A 81 -9.46 -14.01 -6.59
CA THR A 81 -9.67 -12.65 -6.11
C THR A 81 -8.71 -11.65 -6.78
N VAL A 82 -7.43 -12.03 -7.00
CA VAL A 82 -6.47 -11.19 -7.73
C VAL A 82 -6.96 -10.93 -9.17
N ARG A 83 -7.42 -11.97 -9.88
CA ARG A 83 -7.97 -11.81 -11.24
C ARG A 83 -9.22 -10.94 -11.23
N ARG A 84 -10.08 -11.06 -10.23
CA ARG A 84 -11.25 -10.21 -10.08
C ARG A 84 -10.88 -8.73 -9.94
N ILE A 85 -9.87 -8.41 -9.12
CA ILE A 85 -9.32 -7.04 -9.00
C ILE A 85 -8.88 -6.52 -10.37
N ALA A 86 -8.13 -7.33 -11.13
CA ALA A 86 -7.62 -6.95 -12.45
C ALA A 86 -8.75 -6.72 -13.47
N THR A 87 -9.73 -7.63 -13.53
CA THR A 87 -10.85 -7.56 -14.50
C THR A 87 -11.82 -6.43 -14.21
N ALA A 88 -11.95 -6.01 -12.94
CA ALA A 88 -12.70 -4.82 -12.52
C ALA A 88 -11.95 -3.50 -12.77
N ASN A 89 -10.81 -3.53 -13.47
CA ASN A 89 -9.97 -2.37 -13.79
C ASN A 89 -9.43 -1.61 -12.56
N HIS A 90 -9.30 -2.28 -11.43
CA HIS A 90 -8.50 -1.77 -10.32
C HIS A 90 -7.02 -1.96 -10.61
N GLU A 91 -6.19 -1.19 -9.93
CA GLU A 91 -4.75 -1.35 -10.00
C GLU A 91 -4.28 -2.40 -8.99
N ILE A 92 -3.41 -3.32 -9.44
CA ILE A 92 -2.69 -4.24 -8.58
C ILE A 92 -1.28 -3.70 -8.38
N ALA A 93 -0.85 -3.63 -7.14
CA ALA A 93 0.46 -3.24 -6.68
C ALA A 93 1.00 -4.27 -5.67
N SER A 94 2.28 -4.23 -5.34
CA SER A 94 2.91 -5.19 -4.44
C SER A 94 3.04 -4.66 -3.01
N HIS A 95 2.73 -5.52 -2.02
CA HIS A 95 2.96 -5.28 -0.58
C HIS A 95 4.02 -6.26 0.01
N GLY A 96 4.91 -6.76 -0.85
CA GLY A 96 5.90 -7.77 -0.50
C GLY A 96 5.33 -9.18 -0.52
N TRP A 97 6.23 -10.17 -0.25
CA TRP A 97 5.82 -11.57 -0.30
C TRP A 97 5.09 -12.01 0.96
N SER A 98 5.75 -11.88 2.13
CA SER A 98 5.28 -12.46 3.41
C SER A 98 4.79 -11.41 4.42
N HIS A 99 4.51 -10.18 3.98
CA HIS A 99 4.15 -9.05 4.85
C HIS A 99 5.16 -8.83 5.98
N ARG A 100 6.45 -9.04 5.73
CA ARG A 100 7.52 -8.88 6.71
C ARG A 100 8.08 -7.46 6.66
N SER A 101 8.35 -6.88 7.84
CA SER A 101 9.05 -5.59 7.90
C SER A 101 10.42 -5.68 7.23
N LEU A 102 10.68 -4.79 6.27
CA LEU A 102 11.97 -4.73 5.59
C LEU A 102 13.11 -4.32 6.53
N TRP A 103 12.81 -3.71 7.68
CA TRP A 103 13.82 -3.42 8.71
C TRP A 103 14.43 -4.69 9.31
N LEU A 104 13.73 -5.81 9.26
CA LEU A 104 14.21 -7.11 9.70
C LEU A 104 14.84 -7.93 8.55
N CYS A 105 14.95 -7.35 7.33
CA CYS A 105 15.43 -8.02 6.14
C CYS A 105 16.79 -7.47 5.71
N GLY A 106 17.79 -8.36 5.58
CA GLY A 106 19.02 -8.04 4.87
C GLY A 106 18.80 -7.97 3.35
N PRO A 107 19.80 -7.52 2.55
CA PRO A 107 19.64 -7.23 1.13
C PRO A 107 19.06 -8.40 0.30
N ARG A 108 19.58 -9.62 0.49
CA ARG A 108 19.08 -10.81 -0.23
C ARG A 108 17.63 -11.13 0.09
N ARG A 109 17.24 -10.98 1.36
CA ARG A 109 15.87 -11.23 1.78
C ARG A 109 14.93 -10.15 1.26
N THR A 110 15.35 -8.89 1.30
CA THR A 110 14.59 -7.77 0.72
C THR A 110 14.31 -7.99 -0.77
N ASP A 111 15.33 -8.43 -1.51
CA ASP A 111 15.20 -8.73 -2.94
C ASP A 111 14.21 -9.88 -3.18
N ALA A 112 14.28 -10.94 -2.38
CA ALA A 112 13.37 -12.08 -2.48
C ALA A 112 11.91 -11.70 -2.13
N GLU A 113 11.69 -10.89 -1.08
CA GLU A 113 10.35 -10.40 -0.69
C GLU A 113 9.69 -9.57 -1.82
N ILE A 114 10.47 -8.74 -2.50
CA ILE A 114 9.97 -7.89 -3.58
C ILE A 114 9.82 -8.70 -4.88
N GLY A 115 10.88 -9.39 -5.31
CA GLY A 115 10.90 -10.08 -6.59
C GLY A 115 9.87 -11.21 -6.69
N ARG A 116 9.72 -12.02 -5.62
CA ARG A 116 8.74 -13.11 -5.62
C ARG A 116 7.30 -12.58 -5.73
N ALA A 117 6.97 -11.52 -4.99
CA ALA A 117 5.65 -10.88 -5.08
C ALA A 117 5.43 -10.26 -6.46
N HIS A 118 6.43 -9.54 -7.00
CA HIS A 118 6.37 -8.96 -8.33
C HIS A 118 6.03 -9.99 -9.40
N HIS A 119 6.73 -11.11 -9.44
CA HIS A 119 6.53 -12.14 -10.46
C HIS A 119 5.12 -12.74 -10.39
N LEU A 120 4.69 -13.19 -9.22
CA LEU A 120 3.35 -13.78 -9.05
C LEU A 120 2.24 -12.80 -9.43
N LEU A 121 2.31 -11.58 -8.89
CA LEU A 121 1.25 -10.59 -9.07
C LEU A 121 1.23 -10.03 -10.50
N SER A 122 2.39 -9.86 -11.15
CA SER A 122 2.45 -9.43 -12.55
C SER A 122 1.87 -10.49 -13.48
N GLU A 123 2.15 -11.77 -13.24
CA GLU A 123 1.55 -12.88 -13.98
C GLU A 123 0.03 -12.91 -13.80
N ALA A 124 -0.45 -12.84 -12.54
CA ALA A 124 -1.87 -12.86 -12.24
C ALA A 124 -2.63 -11.64 -12.78
N ALA A 125 -1.98 -10.46 -12.82
CA ALA A 125 -2.53 -9.23 -13.36
C ALA A 125 -2.44 -9.14 -14.90
N GLY A 126 -1.66 -10.01 -15.55
CA GLY A 126 -1.40 -9.98 -16.99
C GLY A 126 -0.60 -8.77 -17.47
N ARG A 127 0.07 -8.06 -16.56
CA ARG A 127 0.88 -6.86 -16.83
C ARG A 127 1.92 -6.63 -15.72
N PRO A 128 3.06 -5.99 -16.01
CA PRO A 128 4.03 -5.64 -14.98
C PRO A 128 3.43 -4.71 -13.93
N LEU A 129 3.80 -4.90 -12.67
CA LEU A 129 3.45 -3.99 -11.59
C LEU A 129 4.25 -2.69 -11.72
N ARG A 130 3.64 -1.58 -11.30
CA ARG A 130 4.27 -0.25 -11.30
C ARG A 130 4.64 0.24 -9.90
N HIS A 131 3.96 -0.26 -8.87
CA HIS A 131 4.04 0.27 -7.52
C HIS A 131 4.24 -0.83 -6.48
N PHE A 132 5.02 -0.45 -5.47
CA PHE A 132 5.31 -1.25 -4.29
C PHE A 132 5.09 -0.40 -3.04
N ARG A 133 4.47 -0.96 -2.02
CA ARG A 133 4.40 -0.37 -0.68
C ARG A 133 5.08 -1.29 0.32
N PRO A 134 6.09 -0.82 1.07
CA PRO A 134 6.70 -1.66 2.10
C PRO A 134 5.74 -1.82 3.28
N PRO A 135 5.59 -3.03 3.84
CA PRO A 135 4.81 -3.25 5.05
C PRO A 135 5.17 -2.26 6.16
N TRP A 136 4.15 -1.70 6.83
CA TRP A 136 4.25 -0.62 7.84
C TRP A 136 4.96 0.65 7.35
N GLY A 137 5.14 0.85 6.05
CA GLY A 137 5.93 1.96 5.50
C GLY A 137 7.42 1.88 5.81
N MET A 138 7.93 0.74 6.30
CA MET A 138 9.31 0.57 6.76
C MET A 138 10.24 0.23 5.60
N VAL A 139 11.02 1.21 5.15
CA VAL A 139 11.99 1.07 4.06
C VAL A 139 13.38 0.70 4.56
N ASN A 140 14.17 0.03 3.72
CA ASN A 140 15.61 -0.13 3.90
C ASN A 140 16.38 0.20 2.61
N ALA A 141 17.69 0.35 2.68
CA ALA A 141 18.50 0.78 1.55
C ALA A 141 18.46 -0.19 0.35
N ALA A 142 18.34 -1.50 0.59
CA ALA A 142 18.29 -2.51 -0.46
C ALA A 142 17.00 -2.47 -1.29
N MET A 143 15.90 -1.99 -0.69
CA MET A 143 14.60 -1.87 -1.37
C MET A 143 14.71 -1.06 -2.66
N PHE A 144 15.39 0.07 -2.64
CA PHE A 144 15.50 0.95 -3.81
C PHE A 144 16.17 0.27 -5.00
N GLY A 145 17.19 -0.57 -4.74
CA GLY A 145 17.85 -1.37 -5.77
C GLY A 145 16.93 -2.45 -6.33
N ALA A 146 16.18 -3.15 -5.48
CA ALA A 146 15.24 -4.18 -5.89
C ALA A 146 14.11 -3.58 -6.74
N LEU A 147 13.50 -2.48 -6.30
CA LEU A 147 12.42 -1.82 -7.04
C LEU A 147 12.87 -1.35 -8.43
N ARG A 148 14.08 -0.78 -8.57
CA ARG A 148 14.60 -0.40 -9.89
C ARG A 148 14.73 -1.59 -10.84
N ARG A 149 15.14 -2.77 -10.36
CA ARG A 149 15.25 -3.98 -11.21
C ARG A 149 13.91 -4.45 -11.74
N HIS A 150 12.85 -4.25 -10.98
CA HIS A 150 11.50 -4.66 -11.35
C HIS A 150 10.66 -3.53 -11.98
N GLY A 151 11.21 -2.32 -12.11
CA GLY A 151 10.49 -1.17 -12.66
C GLY A 151 9.37 -0.63 -11.75
N GLU A 152 9.44 -0.95 -10.45
CA GLU A 152 8.46 -0.48 -9.47
C GLU A 152 8.92 0.80 -8.75
N ARG A 153 7.95 1.61 -8.32
CA ARG A 153 8.15 2.81 -7.50
C ARG A 153 7.61 2.57 -6.09
N CYS A 154 8.33 3.08 -5.09
CA CYS A 154 7.83 3.07 -3.71
C CYS A 154 6.70 4.08 -3.55
N VAL A 155 5.54 3.62 -3.09
CA VAL A 155 4.36 4.45 -2.79
C VAL A 155 3.98 4.27 -1.33
N LEU A 156 3.99 5.36 -0.60
CA LEU A 156 3.49 5.47 0.76
C LEU A 156 2.12 6.18 0.73
N TRP A 157 1.75 6.88 1.78
CA TRP A 157 0.46 7.58 1.90
C TRP A 157 0.62 8.97 2.53
N SER A 158 -0.39 9.79 2.38
CA SER A 158 -0.53 11.07 3.06
C SER A 158 -1.64 11.06 4.11
N ILE A 159 -2.59 10.14 3.98
CA ILE A 159 -3.72 9.99 4.92
C ILE A 159 -3.81 8.51 5.31
N GLN A 160 -3.80 8.23 6.60
CA GLN A 160 -4.08 6.92 7.19
C GLN A 160 -5.07 7.17 8.34
N PRO A 161 -6.35 6.80 8.17
CA PRO A 161 -7.39 7.01 9.20
C PRO A 161 -7.37 5.92 10.28
N GLU A 162 -6.72 4.79 9.99
CA GLU A 162 -6.62 3.66 10.89
C GLU A 162 -5.41 3.84 11.81
N GLY A 163 -5.67 4.01 13.10
CA GLY A 163 -4.65 4.08 14.14
C GLY A 163 -4.51 2.78 14.91
N LEU A 164 -3.58 2.73 15.87
CA LEU A 164 -3.39 1.60 16.79
C LEU A 164 -4.61 1.34 17.69
N ARG A 165 -5.53 2.29 17.80
CA ARG A 165 -6.79 2.14 18.55
C ARG A 165 -7.94 1.95 17.57
N ALA A 166 -8.81 0.99 17.87
CA ALA A 166 -10.04 0.81 17.11
C ALA A 166 -10.88 2.10 17.14
N THR A 167 -11.17 2.64 15.96
CA THR A 167 -12.03 3.80 15.76
C THR A 167 -13.35 3.38 15.13
N MET A 168 -14.41 4.15 15.34
CA MET A 168 -15.69 3.88 14.66
C MET A 168 -15.57 4.19 13.17
N ALA A 169 -16.37 3.53 12.34
CA ALA A 169 -16.39 3.75 10.88
C ALA A 169 -16.62 5.23 10.51
N THR A 170 -17.53 5.91 11.22
CA THR A 170 -17.80 7.34 11.02
C THR A 170 -16.57 8.21 11.33
N GLN A 171 -15.83 7.87 12.38
CA GLN A 171 -14.59 8.61 12.74
C GLN A 171 -13.50 8.42 11.69
N GLN A 172 -13.39 7.22 11.10
CA GLN A 172 -12.45 6.97 10.00
C GLN A 172 -12.83 7.80 8.77
N ALA A 173 -14.12 7.82 8.41
CA ALA A 173 -14.60 8.64 7.30
C ALA A 173 -14.35 10.14 7.55
N ASP A 174 -14.71 10.64 8.73
CA ASP A 174 -14.50 12.03 9.11
C ASP A 174 -13.01 12.43 9.09
N ASP A 175 -12.10 11.53 9.50
CA ASP A 175 -10.66 11.80 9.45
C ASP A 175 -10.17 11.93 8.02
N VAL A 176 -10.61 11.04 7.12
CA VAL A 176 -10.28 11.13 5.69
C VAL A 176 -10.81 12.43 5.09
N LEU A 177 -12.08 12.77 5.33
CA LEU A 177 -12.71 13.97 4.78
C LEU A 177 -12.06 15.25 5.28
N ARG A 178 -11.74 15.33 6.56
CA ARG A 178 -11.07 16.50 7.16
C ARG A 178 -9.65 16.69 6.63
N ARG A 179 -8.93 15.61 6.33
CA ARG A 179 -7.54 15.64 5.85
C ARG A 179 -7.43 15.60 4.33
N ALA A 180 -8.54 15.47 3.61
CA ALA A 180 -8.56 15.40 2.16
C ALA A 180 -7.89 16.61 1.51
N HIS A 181 -6.99 16.35 0.56
CA HIS A 181 -6.30 17.37 -0.23
C HIS A 181 -6.03 16.83 -1.65
N PRO A 182 -5.88 17.70 -2.67
CA PRO A 182 -5.51 17.27 -4.01
C PRO A 182 -4.21 16.44 -3.99
N GLY A 183 -4.21 15.33 -4.70
CA GLY A 183 -3.09 14.40 -4.75
C GLY A 183 -2.98 13.44 -3.56
N ALA A 184 -3.96 13.41 -2.63
CA ALA A 184 -3.91 12.51 -1.49
C ALA A 184 -3.89 11.04 -1.90
N ILE A 185 -3.10 10.25 -1.19
CA ILE A 185 -3.10 8.79 -1.21
C ILE A 185 -3.58 8.35 0.17
N VAL A 186 -4.72 7.66 0.20
CA VAL A 186 -5.37 7.19 1.43
C VAL A 186 -5.04 5.72 1.63
N ASP A 187 -4.49 5.39 2.78
CA ASP A 187 -4.12 4.04 3.20
C ASP A 187 -5.23 3.40 4.02
N LEU A 188 -5.77 2.29 3.53
CA LEU A 188 -6.87 1.51 4.09
C LEU A 188 -6.50 0.02 4.08
N HIS A 189 -7.17 -0.81 4.88
CA HIS A 189 -6.87 -2.24 4.98
C HIS A 189 -8.12 -3.08 4.73
N ASP A 190 -8.13 -3.83 3.62
CA ASP A 190 -9.23 -4.71 3.20
C ASP A 190 -9.04 -6.17 3.59
N ALA A 191 -8.03 -6.45 4.40
CA ALA A 191 -7.77 -7.75 4.98
C ALA A 191 -7.36 -7.63 6.46
N GLU A 192 -7.35 -8.75 7.18
CA GLU A 192 -6.98 -8.76 8.59
C GLU A 192 -5.48 -8.43 8.78
N GLY A 193 -5.22 -7.28 9.36
CA GLY A 193 -3.92 -6.82 9.88
C GLY A 193 -4.11 -6.20 11.27
N VAL A 194 -5.22 -5.46 11.45
CA VAL A 194 -5.67 -4.94 12.76
C VAL A 194 -7.06 -5.52 13.02
N GLY A 195 -7.28 -6.11 14.19
CA GLY A 195 -8.53 -6.79 14.51
C GLY A 195 -9.79 -5.97 14.20
N GLY A 196 -10.69 -6.53 13.38
CA GLY A 196 -11.92 -5.90 12.92
C GLY A 196 -11.75 -4.73 11.95
N ALA A 197 -10.56 -4.55 11.35
CA ALA A 197 -10.32 -3.49 10.37
C ALA A 197 -11.20 -3.64 9.12
N PRO A 198 -11.35 -4.83 8.52
CA PRO A 198 -12.17 -4.98 7.32
C PRO A 198 -13.65 -4.65 7.51
N GLU A 199 -14.26 -5.03 8.64
CA GLU A 199 -15.67 -4.68 8.93
C GLU A 199 -15.86 -3.18 9.07
N ARG A 200 -14.93 -2.52 9.76
CA ARG A 200 -14.97 -1.05 9.92
C ARG A 200 -14.77 -0.36 8.59
N LEU A 201 -13.86 -0.87 7.76
CA LEU A 201 -13.65 -0.36 6.40
C LEU A 201 -14.94 -0.44 5.59
N LEU A 202 -15.60 -1.60 5.54
CA LEU A 202 -16.84 -1.79 4.78
C LEU A 202 -17.95 -0.82 5.21
N ALA A 203 -18.00 -0.45 6.49
CA ALA A 203 -18.94 0.54 7.01
C ALA A 203 -18.50 2.00 6.72
N ALA A 204 -17.20 2.27 6.70
CA ALA A 204 -16.65 3.61 6.49
C ALA A 204 -16.53 3.99 5.00
N LEU A 205 -16.22 3.02 4.15
CA LEU A 205 -15.90 3.24 2.73
C LEU A 205 -17.01 3.97 1.95
N PRO A 206 -18.31 3.62 2.10
CA PRO A 206 -19.38 4.39 1.49
C PRO A 206 -19.37 5.86 1.88
N LEU A 207 -19.20 6.15 3.17
CA LEU A 207 -19.18 7.52 3.69
C LEU A 207 -17.97 8.31 3.15
N MET A 208 -16.81 7.66 3.06
CA MET A 208 -15.60 8.26 2.47
C MET A 208 -15.82 8.61 0.99
N ILE A 209 -16.31 7.66 0.19
CA ILE A 209 -16.52 7.84 -1.24
C ILE A 209 -17.52 8.97 -1.50
N ASP A 210 -18.68 8.90 -0.86
CA ASP A 210 -19.76 9.86 -1.07
C ASP A 210 -19.35 11.27 -0.60
N GLY A 211 -18.66 11.38 0.54
CA GLY A 211 -18.14 12.63 1.06
C GLY A 211 -17.03 13.25 0.20
N LEU A 212 -16.06 12.44 -0.28
CA LEU A 212 -14.99 12.92 -1.16
C LEU A 212 -15.54 13.40 -2.50
N ARG A 213 -16.50 12.68 -3.09
CA ARG A 213 -17.18 13.13 -4.32
C ARG A 213 -17.98 14.41 -4.12
N SER A 214 -18.71 14.50 -3.02
CA SER A 214 -19.45 15.74 -2.66
C SER A 214 -18.51 16.92 -2.46
N ALA A 215 -17.29 16.69 -2.01
CA ALA A 215 -16.23 17.70 -1.93
C ALA A 215 -15.55 17.97 -3.29
N GLY A 216 -15.99 17.35 -4.39
CA GLY A 216 -15.49 17.58 -5.74
C GLY A 216 -14.17 16.90 -6.06
N TYR A 217 -13.88 15.75 -5.41
CA TYR A 217 -12.71 14.93 -5.75
C TYR A 217 -13.07 13.79 -6.71
N ASP A 218 -12.24 13.59 -7.72
CA ASP A 218 -12.23 12.39 -8.55
C ASP A 218 -11.43 11.30 -7.83
N LEU A 219 -12.01 10.09 -7.74
CA LEU A 219 -11.36 8.93 -7.15
C LEU A 219 -10.71 8.11 -8.27
N VAL A 220 -9.39 7.95 -8.19
CA VAL A 220 -8.57 7.36 -9.25
C VAL A 220 -7.58 6.34 -8.67
N THR A 221 -6.95 5.53 -9.53
CA THR A 221 -5.83 4.66 -9.13
C THR A 221 -4.56 5.46 -8.86
N VAL A 222 -3.58 4.85 -8.19
CA VAL A 222 -2.27 5.49 -7.97
C VAL A 222 -1.58 5.79 -9.30
N SER A 223 -1.61 4.87 -10.26
CA SER A 223 -1.07 5.11 -11.61
C SER A 223 -1.70 6.35 -12.25
N GLU A 224 -3.03 6.48 -12.23
CA GLU A 224 -3.72 7.64 -12.79
C GLU A 224 -3.44 8.94 -12.02
N LEU A 225 -3.23 8.84 -10.72
CA LEU A 225 -2.87 9.99 -9.88
C LEU A 225 -1.48 10.52 -10.22
N LEU A 226 -0.54 9.62 -10.58
CA LEU A 226 0.88 9.95 -10.77
C LEU A 226 1.29 10.17 -12.23
N ASP A 227 0.54 9.67 -13.21
CA ASP A 227 0.88 9.75 -14.64
C ASP A 227 0.65 11.15 -15.25
N GLU A 228 0.32 12.15 -14.43
CA GLU A 228 0.06 13.53 -14.87
C GLU A 228 1.22 14.50 -14.59
N ALA A 229 2.43 14.03 -14.45
CA ALA A 229 3.63 14.86 -14.36
C ALA A 229 4.26 15.06 -15.74
#